data_3f364fe84d66668504bdc5ece5da25d7
#
_entry.id   3f364fe84d66668504bdc5ece5da25d7
#
_cell.length_a   1.000
_cell.length_b   1.000
_cell.length_c   1.000
_cell.angle_alpha   90.00
_cell.angle_beta   90.00
_cell.angle_gamma   90.00
#
_symmetry.space_group_name_H-M   'P 1'
#
loop_
_entity.id
_entity.type
_entity.pdbx_description
1 polymer ?
#
loop_
_entity_poly.entity_id
_entity_poly.type
_entity_poly.pdbx_seq_one_letter_code
_entity_poly.pdbx_strand_id
1 'polypeptide(L)'
;MAKVCLNRLGGTNYSGVDCSAFVQAVYQDAYAVNLPRTTAQQVKIGHKVAYDNAQSGDLVFFKTGRKTRHVGIYLGGNTFMHASTSKGVILSRLDNPYWASTFWHFRNVQ
;
A
#
# COMPACT_ATOMS: atom_id res chain seq x y z
N MET A 1 14.46 5.17 8.64
CA MET A 1 13.72 4.72 7.68
C MET A 1 12.50 4.07 8.10
N ALA A 2 11.48 4.25 7.42
CA ALA A 2 10.28 3.64 7.83
C ALA A 2 10.44 2.19 7.65
N LYS A 3 9.93 1.41 8.59
CA LYS A 3 9.99 0.09 8.46
C LYS A 3 9.01 -0.30 7.48
N VAL A 4 9.28 -1.24 6.67
CA VAL A 4 8.32 -1.74 5.77
C VAL A 4 7.29 -2.51 6.43
N CYS A 5 6.17 -2.68 5.83
CA CYS A 5 5.15 -3.51 6.35
C CYS A 5 5.53 -4.92 6.17
N LEU A 6 5.63 -5.63 7.24
CA LEU A 6 5.87 -7.00 7.20
C LEU A 6 4.56 -7.66 7.08
N ASN A 7 4.38 -8.63 6.31
CA ASN A 7 3.18 -9.31 6.21
C ASN A 7 3.01 -10.25 7.25
N ARG A 8 2.98 -9.86 8.49
CA ARG A 8 2.85 -10.66 9.57
C ARG A 8 1.57 -11.14 9.62
N LEU A 9 1.39 -12.19 9.91
CA LEU A 9 0.22 -12.75 10.11
C LEU A 9 -0.57 -12.19 11.00
N GLY A 10 -1.52 -11.86 10.81
CA GLY A 10 -2.38 -11.39 11.74
C GLY A 10 -2.12 -10.07 12.07
N GLY A 11 -1.19 -9.52 11.77
CA GLY A 11 -0.78 -8.29 12.11
C GLY A 11 -1.69 -7.41 12.68
N THR A 12 -2.32 -7.72 13.69
CA THR A 12 -3.22 -6.89 14.21
C THR A 12 -2.70 -6.28 15.34
N ASN A 13 -1.55 -6.33 15.69
CA ASN A 13 -1.07 -5.91 16.79
C ASN A 13 -1.00 -4.57 16.76
N TYR A 14 -1.40 -4.03 17.48
CA TYR A 14 -1.56 -2.82 17.73
C TYR A 14 -0.54 -1.96 17.66
N SER A 15 0.36 -2.30 17.85
CA SER A 15 1.34 -1.46 17.83
C SER A 15 1.42 -1.00 16.50
N GLY A 16 0.95 -1.56 15.57
CA GLY A 16 1.03 -1.10 14.32
C GLY A 16 0.02 -1.70 13.52
N VAL A 17 -0.53 -1.01 12.62
CA VAL A 17 -1.42 -1.54 11.73
C VAL A 17 -0.58 -1.93 10.57
N ASP A 18 -0.64 -3.13 10.05
CA ASP A 18 0.18 -3.47 8.92
C ASP A 18 -0.42 -2.85 7.67
N CYS A 19 0.34 -2.77 6.60
CA CYS A 19 -0.05 -2.01 5.43
C CYS A 19 -1.29 -2.55 4.74
N SER A 20 -1.46 -3.86 4.68
CA SER A 20 -2.62 -4.41 4.02
C SER A 20 -3.88 -4.20 4.85
N ALA A 21 -3.76 -4.25 6.16
CA ALA A 21 -4.91 -4.00 7.03
C ALA A 21 -5.35 -2.54 6.93
N PHE A 22 -4.39 -1.64 6.86
CA PHE A 22 -4.71 -0.23 6.72
C PHE A 22 -5.46 0.02 5.42
N VAL A 23 -4.97 -0.52 4.32
CA VAL A 23 -5.59 -0.34 3.02
C VAL A 23 -6.97 -0.97 3.02
N GLN A 24 -7.12 -2.14 3.62
CA GLN A 24 -8.40 -2.80 3.73
C GLN A 24 -9.43 -1.94 4.45
N ALA A 25 -9.00 -1.35 5.57
CA ALA A 25 -9.90 -0.52 6.37
C ALA A 25 -10.31 0.75 5.63
N VAL A 26 -9.38 1.40 4.96
CA VAL A 26 -9.68 2.62 4.25
C VAL A 26 -10.64 2.37 3.10
N TYR A 27 -10.43 1.28 2.35
CA TYR A 27 -11.30 1.00 1.23
C TYR A 27 -12.71 0.60 1.71
N GLN A 28 -12.80 -0.09 2.84
CA GLN A 28 -14.10 -0.42 3.39
C GLN A 28 -14.84 0.86 3.80
N ASP A 29 -14.17 1.77 4.47
CA ASP A 29 -14.80 2.99 4.91
C ASP A 29 -15.10 3.98 3.79
N ALA A 30 -14.19 4.15 2.87
CA ALA A 30 -14.34 5.19 1.85
C ALA A 30 -15.15 4.72 0.64
N TYR A 31 -15.05 3.46 0.28
CA TYR A 31 -15.67 2.98 -0.94
C TYR A 31 -16.58 1.78 -0.74
N ALA A 32 -16.71 1.30 0.47
CA ALA A 32 -17.49 0.10 0.78
C ALA A 32 -17.00 -1.11 -0.05
N VAL A 33 -15.70 -1.16 -0.30
CA VAL A 33 -15.09 -2.25 -1.03
C VAL A 33 -14.36 -3.15 -0.06
N ASN A 34 -14.61 -4.45 -0.12
CA ASN A 34 -13.96 -5.40 0.75
C ASN A 34 -12.74 -5.96 0.06
N LEU A 35 -11.58 -5.51 0.48
CA LEU A 35 -10.33 -6.01 -0.08
C LEU A 35 -9.86 -7.24 0.65
N PRO A 36 -9.05 -8.09 0.02
CA PRO A 36 -8.44 -9.21 0.72
C PRO A 36 -7.55 -8.72 1.84
N ARG A 37 -7.27 -9.59 2.78
CA ARG A 37 -6.55 -9.21 3.99
C ARG A 37 -5.06 -9.02 3.82
N THR A 38 -4.44 -9.67 2.87
CA THR A 38 -2.98 -9.60 2.74
C THR A 38 -2.54 -8.89 1.48
N THR A 39 -1.34 -8.35 1.50
CA THR A 39 -0.77 -7.68 0.33
C THR A 39 -0.63 -8.66 -0.82
N ALA A 40 -0.26 -9.90 -0.54
CA ALA A 40 -0.12 -10.90 -1.58
C ALA A 40 -1.43 -11.17 -2.30
N GLN A 41 -2.54 -11.07 -1.61
CA GLN A 41 -3.83 -11.24 -2.23
C GLN A 41 -4.32 -9.96 -2.88
N GLN A 42 -4.04 -8.83 -2.26
CA GLN A 42 -4.46 -7.53 -2.80
C GLN A 42 -3.81 -7.26 -4.16
N VAL A 43 -2.61 -7.73 -4.37
CA VAL A 43 -1.91 -7.48 -5.62
C VAL A 43 -2.52 -8.27 -6.78
N LYS A 44 -3.42 -9.18 -6.50
CA LYS A 44 -4.04 -10.01 -7.53
C LYS A 44 -5.42 -9.54 -7.95
N ILE A 45 -5.98 -8.56 -7.27
CA ILE A 45 -7.33 -8.13 -7.61
C ILE A 45 -7.29 -6.87 -8.45
N GLY A 46 -8.39 -6.54 -9.06
CA GLY A 46 -8.45 -5.37 -9.90
C GLY A 46 -7.60 -5.53 -11.15
N HIS A 47 -7.09 -4.45 -11.65
CA HIS A 47 -6.23 -4.50 -12.82
C HIS A 47 -5.09 -3.52 -12.68
N LYS A 48 -3.99 -3.81 -13.36
CA LYS A 48 -2.83 -2.96 -13.32
C LYS A 48 -3.11 -1.68 -14.04
N VAL A 49 -2.51 -0.61 -13.54
CA VAL A 49 -2.68 0.71 -14.11
C VAL A 49 -1.30 1.22 -14.50
N ALA A 50 -1.16 1.77 -15.69
CA ALA A 50 0.11 2.31 -16.13
C ALA A 50 0.50 3.48 -15.24
N TYR A 51 1.80 3.68 -15.06
CA TYR A 51 2.29 4.73 -14.19
C TYR A 51 1.67 6.07 -14.53
N ASP A 52 1.59 6.40 -15.80
CA ASP A 52 1.06 7.70 -16.19
C ASP A 52 -0.45 7.82 -16.05
N ASN A 53 -1.13 6.72 -15.84
CA ASN A 53 -2.57 6.73 -15.71
C ASN A 53 -3.05 6.55 -14.28
N ALA A 54 -2.15 6.50 -13.33
CA ALA A 54 -2.53 6.31 -11.95
C ALA A 54 -3.32 7.49 -11.42
N GLN A 55 -4.34 7.21 -10.67
CA GLN A 55 -5.21 8.24 -10.12
C GLN A 55 -5.32 8.10 -8.61
N SER A 56 -5.73 9.16 -7.98
CA SER A 56 -5.98 9.13 -6.55
C SER A 56 -6.95 8.01 -6.24
N GLY A 57 -6.64 7.20 -5.28
CA GLY A 57 -7.46 6.06 -4.89
C GLY A 57 -6.93 4.74 -5.39
N ASP A 58 -6.00 4.75 -6.34
CA ASP A 58 -5.42 3.50 -6.80
C ASP A 58 -4.48 2.95 -5.72
N LEU A 59 -4.30 1.63 -5.71
CA LEU A 59 -3.32 1.03 -4.81
C LEU A 59 -1.95 1.10 -5.45
N VAL A 60 -0.94 1.34 -4.65
CA VAL A 60 0.44 1.36 -5.12
C VAL A 60 1.20 0.27 -4.39
N PHE A 61 1.92 -0.54 -5.11
CA PHE A 61 2.65 -1.67 -4.54
C PHE A 61 4.15 -1.52 -4.70
N PHE A 62 4.87 -2.03 -3.73
CA PHE A 62 6.33 -1.95 -3.71
C PHE A 62 6.91 -3.31 -3.37
N LYS A 63 8.11 -3.59 -3.87
CA LYS A 63 8.85 -4.78 -3.50
C LYS A 63 9.99 -4.33 -2.63
N THR A 64 9.81 -4.42 -1.33
CA THR A 64 10.76 -3.84 -0.38
C THR A 64 11.77 -4.85 0.12
N GLY A 65 11.65 -6.12 -0.27
CA GLY A 65 12.63 -7.15 0.07
C GLY A 65 12.40 -8.33 -0.81
N ARG A 66 13.20 -9.43 -0.59
CA ARG A 66 13.08 -10.54 -1.39
C ARG A 66 11.72 -11.10 -1.40
N LYS A 67 11.06 -11.17 -0.27
CA LYS A 67 9.74 -11.69 -0.17
C LYS A 67 8.79 -10.71 0.46
N THR A 68 9.22 -9.49 0.67
CA THR A 68 8.43 -8.49 1.38
C THR A 68 7.75 -7.56 0.38
N ARG A 69 6.47 -7.38 0.54
CA ARG A 69 5.71 -6.47 -0.31
C ARG A 69 5.03 -5.43 0.55
N HIS A 70 4.90 -4.25 0.03
CA HIS A 70 4.30 -3.13 0.74
C HIS A 70 3.21 -2.55 -0.13
N VAL A 71 2.15 -2.04 0.46
CA VAL A 71 1.06 -1.45 -0.29
C VAL A 71 0.63 -0.15 0.36
N GLY A 72 0.24 0.79 -0.45
CA GLY A 72 -0.29 2.06 0.02
C GLY A 72 -1.40 2.54 -0.90
N ILE A 73 -1.94 3.69 -0.64
CA ILE A 73 -3.00 4.28 -1.43
C ILE A 73 -2.46 5.54 -2.09
N TYR A 74 -2.49 5.58 -3.40
CA TYR A 74 -1.98 6.73 -4.13
C TYR A 74 -2.94 7.89 -3.98
N LEU A 75 -2.42 9.07 -3.73
CA LEU A 75 -3.24 10.27 -3.58
C LEU A 75 -3.09 11.24 -4.76
N GLY A 76 -2.28 10.90 -5.73
CA GLY A 76 -1.99 11.81 -6.83
C GLY A 76 -0.76 12.65 -6.52
N GLY A 77 -0.22 13.29 -7.51
CA GLY A 77 0.92 14.18 -7.30
C GLY A 77 2.14 13.51 -6.70
N ASN A 78 2.40 12.28 -7.05
CA ASN A 78 3.55 11.54 -6.54
C ASN A 78 3.49 11.28 -5.03
N THR A 79 2.33 11.40 -4.42
CA THR A 79 2.17 11.19 -2.98
C THR A 79 1.31 9.97 -2.71
N PHE A 80 1.68 9.19 -1.72
CA PHE A 80 0.85 8.05 -1.32
C PHE A 80 0.78 7.96 0.20
N MET A 81 -0.30 7.36 0.68
CA MET A 81 -0.55 7.20 2.09
C MET A 81 -0.37 5.74 2.44
N HIS A 82 0.33 5.45 3.51
CA HIS A 82 0.59 4.07 3.89
C HIS A 82 0.85 3.94 5.39
N ALA A 83 0.80 2.72 5.88
CA ALA A 83 1.05 2.46 7.28
C ALA A 83 2.53 2.13 7.49
N SER A 84 3.12 2.77 8.47
CA SER A 84 4.50 2.52 8.84
C SER A 84 4.51 1.87 10.20
N THR A 85 5.33 0.86 10.43
CA THR A 85 5.36 0.21 11.71
C THR A 85 5.94 1.10 12.80
N SER A 86 6.73 2.07 12.44
CA SER A 86 7.33 2.94 13.43
C SER A 86 6.59 4.25 13.60
N LYS A 87 5.87 4.71 12.59
CA LYS A 87 5.24 6.02 12.66
C LYS A 87 3.74 6.03 12.45
N GLY A 88 3.14 4.88 12.26
CA GLY A 88 1.71 4.82 11.97
C GLY A 88 1.44 5.20 10.52
N VAL A 89 0.34 5.87 10.28
CA VAL A 89 -0.03 6.23 8.93
C VAL A 89 0.69 7.50 8.53
N ILE A 90 1.40 7.47 7.43
CA ILE A 90 2.16 8.63 6.97
C ILE A 90 2.00 8.81 5.46
N LEU A 91 2.37 9.98 4.99
CA LEU A 91 2.40 10.27 3.57
C LEU A 91 3.85 10.20 3.12
N SER A 92 4.09 9.64 1.97
CA SER A 92 5.42 9.56 1.39
C SER A 92 5.35 9.89 -0.08
N ARG A 93 6.49 10.08 -0.72
CA ARG A 93 6.52 10.46 -2.12
C ARG A 93 7.12 9.36 -2.97
N LEU A 94 6.55 9.15 -4.13
CA LEU A 94 7.06 8.15 -5.06
C LEU A 94 8.42 8.52 -5.62
N ASP A 95 8.78 9.79 -5.62
CA ASP A 95 10.09 10.20 -6.12
C ASP A 95 11.16 10.14 -5.03
N ASN A 96 10.82 9.75 -3.82
CA ASN A 96 11.83 9.49 -2.80
C ASN A 96 12.69 8.32 -3.28
N PRO A 97 14.01 8.40 -3.20
CA PRO A 97 14.89 7.35 -3.75
C PRO A 97 14.55 5.94 -3.27
N TYR A 98 14.20 5.78 -2.01
CA TYR A 98 13.86 4.47 -1.50
C TYR A 98 12.60 3.94 -2.16
N TRP A 99 11.54 4.75 -2.21
CA TRP A 99 10.28 4.30 -2.77
C TRP A 99 10.36 4.13 -4.28
N ALA A 100 11.11 5.00 -4.95
CA ALA A 100 11.29 4.89 -6.38
C ALA A 100 12.00 3.58 -6.75
N SER A 101 12.98 3.19 -5.96
CA SER A 101 13.74 1.98 -6.26
C SER A 101 12.97 0.71 -5.94
N THR A 102 11.96 0.76 -5.11
CA THR A 102 11.19 -0.41 -4.73
C THR A 102 9.83 -0.47 -5.42
N PHE A 103 9.48 0.54 -6.17
CA PHE A 103 8.16 0.62 -6.83
C PHE A 103 7.92 -0.60 -7.71
N TRP A 104 6.73 -1.13 -7.64
CA TRP A 104 6.33 -2.29 -8.42
C TRP A 104 5.27 -1.89 -9.45
N HIS A 105 4.07 -1.55 -9.00
CA HIS A 105 3.04 -1.11 -9.93
C HIS A 105 1.84 -0.55 -9.19
N PHE A 106 0.93 0.05 -9.96
CA PHE A 106 -0.34 0.52 -9.44
C PHE A 106 -1.44 -0.47 -9.83
N ARG A 107 -2.51 -0.52 -9.05
CA ARG A 107 -3.69 -1.29 -9.42
C ARG A 107 -4.96 -0.52 -9.08
N ASN A 108 -5.95 -0.63 -9.95
CA ASN A 108 -7.26 -0.06 -9.69
C ASN A 108 -8.15 -1.20 -9.21
N VAL A 109 -8.71 -1.09 -8.03
CA VAL A 109 -9.51 -2.14 -7.43
C VAL A 109 -10.97 -1.71 -7.23
N GLN A 110 -11.34 -0.58 -7.78
CA GLN A 110 -12.71 -0.10 -7.64
C GLN A 110 -13.62 -0.58 -8.76
#